data_7f1fd94d7b920b84bfff752163cd9862
#
_entry.id   7f1fd94d7b920b84bfff752163cd9862
#
_cell.length_a   1.000
_cell.length_b   1.000
_cell.length_c   1.000
_cell.angle_alpha   90.00
_cell.angle_beta   90.00
_cell.angle_gamma   90.00
#
_symmetry.space_group_name_H-M   'P 1'
#
loop_
_entity.id
_entity.type
_entity.pdbx_description
1 polymer ?
#
loop_
_entity_poly.entity_id
_entity_poly.type
_entity_poly.pdbx_seq_one_letter_code
_entity_poly.pdbx_strand_id
1 'polypeptide(L)'
;MQLRSRIKDEFAFLRGNMLVLMASWLLMNFAGAIPSTYYSLYILGLGGTPFIIGIVDFIAFLALALVQFPGGYLADKHGRRGVIVTFTFGVALSNLIFAFAPSWQFIVVAVTLSNLSLIYQPALAAIQSDSIPPEKRGMGFSLGMFVSNVASILSPAVAAFLFFCCGLIPGMRIAYLIVTGFYLAAAFLRIKLIETLEVTDGSSLLDAIRKYPTAVRQGLSVWKTLPRSMFFLFITNALSSFIFAMTFSYLVVYAKEILYVNEFNWALLMMWFTASMILLALPSGKLTDMIGRKKPLLVSWILLGAYPLLFMWGTQLPILYAAFLFFGASNTLFIAAYQALEADLVPRELRGKEVGCSQFIMYILMAIGGLAGGFFYQYVSPMLPFILSFLVTIPCTFITWRLIDDSETRQA
;
A
#
# COMPACT_ATOMS: atom_id res chain seq x y z
N MET A 1 10.90 34.80 -18.18
CA MET A 1 9.42 34.83 -18.30
C MET A 1 8.87 33.54 -18.92
N GLN A 2 9.41 33.04 -20.01
CA GLN A 2 8.95 31.81 -20.70
C GLN A 2 9.01 30.52 -19.86
N LEU A 3 10.00 30.31 -18.99
CA LEU A 3 10.09 29.13 -18.12
C LEU A 3 8.98 29.11 -17.07
N ARG A 4 8.64 30.27 -16.52
CA ARG A 4 7.59 30.45 -15.51
C ARG A 4 6.17 30.24 -16.08
N SER A 5 5.94 30.62 -17.34
CA SER A 5 4.69 30.35 -18.03
C SER A 5 4.53 28.87 -18.37
N ARG A 6 5.59 28.21 -18.89
CA ARG A 6 5.59 26.77 -19.18
C ARG A 6 5.31 25.93 -17.93
N ILE A 7 5.97 26.23 -16.80
CA ILE A 7 5.72 25.54 -15.51
C ILE A 7 4.26 25.75 -15.08
N LYS A 8 3.74 26.97 -15.23
CA LYS A 8 2.35 27.29 -14.86
C LYS A 8 1.33 26.53 -15.71
N ASP A 9 1.63 26.34 -17.00
CA ASP A 9 0.79 25.59 -17.94
C ASP A 9 0.89 24.06 -17.73
N GLU A 10 2.08 23.57 -17.38
CA GLU A 10 2.27 22.15 -17.04
C GLU A 10 1.48 21.73 -15.79
N PHE A 11 1.46 22.57 -14.76
CA PHE A 11 0.76 22.33 -13.51
C PHE A 11 -0.65 22.94 -13.43
N ALA A 12 -1.20 23.38 -14.55
CA ALA A 12 -2.55 24.00 -14.60
C ALA A 12 -3.68 23.04 -14.12
N PHE A 13 -3.48 21.72 -14.17
CA PHE A 13 -4.42 20.73 -13.66
C PHE A 13 -4.47 20.64 -12.12
N LEU A 14 -3.51 21.26 -11.40
CA LEU A 14 -3.49 21.34 -9.93
C LEU A 14 -4.53 22.36 -9.42
N ARG A 15 -5.79 22.18 -9.81
CA ARG A 15 -6.91 23.04 -9.42
C ARG A 15 -8.13 22.17 -9.08
N GLY A 16 -9.12 22.76 -8.44
CA GLY A 16 -10.37 22.07 -8.12
C GLY A 16 -10.15 20.78 -7.36
N ASN A 17 -10.72 19.70 -7.83
CA ASN A 17 -10.66 18.38 -7.20
C ASN A 17 -9.22 17.89 -6.96
N MET A 18 -8.32 18.10 -7.91
CA MET A 18 -6.95 17.61 -7.79
C MET A 18 -6.21 18.27 -6.61
N LEU A 19 -6.39 19.58 -6.40
CA LEU A 19 -5.81 20.28 -5.25
C LEU A 19 -6.36 19.75 -3.92
N VAL A 20 -7.67 19.53 -3.84
CA VAL A 20 -8.34 18.96 -2.65
C VAL A 20 -7.81 17.57 -2.35
N LEU A 21 -7.67 16.72 -3.37
CA LEU A 21 -7.13 15.37 -3.23
C LEU A 21 -5.69 15.40 -2.71
N MET A 22 -4.82 16.18 -3.32
CA MET A 22 -3.42 16.29 -2.91
C MET A 22 -3.27 16.80 -1.48
N ALA A 23 -4.01 17.85 -1.10
CA ALA A 23 -4.00 18.36 0.26
C ALA A 23 -4.51 17.31 1.26
N SER A 24 -5.58 16.59 0.93
CA SER A 24 -6.09 15.53 1.79
C SER A 24 -5.13 14.35 1.91
N TRP A 25 -4.46 13.94 0.82
CA TRP A 25 -3.45 12.87 0.85
C TRP A 25 -2.22 13.26 1.68
N LEU A 26 -1.75 14.50 1.55
CA LEU A 26 -0.64 14.99 2.36
C LEU A 26 -0.95 14.85 3.86
N LEU A 27 -2.14 15.29 4.29
CA LEU A 27 -2.57 15.19 5.68
C LEU A 27 -2.71 13.74 6.13
N MET A 28 -3.40 12.90 5.33
CA MET A 28 -3.69 11.51 5.69
C MET A 28 -2.44 10.64 5.69
N ASN A 29 -1.57 10.76 4.68
CA ASN A 29 -0.36 9.93 4.61
C ASN A 29 0.67 10.31 5.68
N PHE A 30 0.85 11.61 5.94
CA PHE A 30 1.70 12.04 7.07
C PHE A 30 1.20 11.45 8.38
N ALA A 31 -0.06 11.69 8.73
CA ALA A 31 -0.59 11.26 10.02
C ALA A 31 -0.69 9.73 10.13
N GLY A 32 -1.18 9.05 9.09
CA GLY A 32 -1.35 7.59 9.10
C GLY A 32 -0.04 6.80 9.21
N ALA A 33 1.07 7.35 8.73
CA ALA A 33 2.38 6.72 8.83
C ALA A 33 2.98 6.83 10.27
N ILE A 34 2.49 7.72 11.14
CA ILE A 34 3.00 7.84 12.52
C ILE A 34 2.80 6.53 13.30
N PRO A 35 1.56 6.03 13.50
CA PRO A 35 1.36 4.81 14.27
C PRO A 35 1.87 3.55 13.56
N SER A 36 2.00 3.54 12.22
CA SER A 36 2.47 2.37 11.48
C SER A 36 3.88 1.93 11.90
N THR A 37 4.71 2.85 12.40
CA THR A 37 6.09 2.60 12.84
C THR A 37 6.15 1.58 13.99
N TYR A 38 5.20 1.61 14.91
CA TYR A 38 5.18 0.76 16.10
C TYR A 38 3.88 -0.04 16.26
N TYR A 39 3.10 -0.17 15.18
CA TYR A 39 1.77 -0.79 15.21
C TYR A 39 1.76 -2.19 15.84
N SER A 40 2.67 -3.06 15.42
CA SER A 40 2.77 -4.43 15.96
C SER A 40 3.16 -4.45 17.43
N LEU A 41 4.07 -3.55 17.84
CA LEU A 41 4.43 -3.39 19.26
C LEU A 41 3.25 -2.88 20.10
N TYR A 42 2.39 -2.05 19.53
CA TYR A 42 1.17 -1.59 20.20
C TYR A 42 0.20 -2.74 20.46
N ILE A 43 0.01 -3.63 19.49
CA ILE A 43 -0.82 -4.85 19.66
C ILE A 43 -0.24 -5.72 20.79
N LEU A 44 1.09 -5.96 20.79
CA LEU A 44 1.77 -6.71 21.86
C LEU A 44 1.59 -6.02 23.21
N GLY A 45 1.77 -4.71 23.28
CA GLY A 45 1.60 -3.91 24.50
C GLY A 45 0.18 -3.93 25.07
N LEU A 46 -0.83 -4.18 24.24
CA LEU A 46 -2.23 -4.35 24.63
C LEU A 46 -2.59 -5.81 24.97
N GLY A 47 -1.59 -6.66 25.22
CA GLY A 47 -1.78 -8.06 25.60
C GLY A 47 -1.97 -9.01 24.42
N GLY A 48 -1.68 -8.57 23.21
CA GLY A 48 -1.62 -9.43 22.03
C GLY A 48 -0.36 -10.29 22.00
N THR A 49 -0.32 -11.24 21.07
CA THR A 49 0.84 -12.09 20.78
C THR A 49 1.24 -11.94 19.33
N PRO A 50 2.40 -12.42 18.87
CA PRO A 50 2.74 -12.42 17.45
C PRO A 50 1.67 -13.08 16.57
N PHE A 51 1.02 -14.15 17.01
CA PHE A 51 -0.08 -14.77 16.29
C PHE A 51 -1.31 -13.83 16.18
N ILE A 52 -1.59 -13.06 17.23
CA ILE A 52 -2.67 -12.06 17.22
C ILE A 52 -2.39 -10.94 16.19
N ILE A 53 -1.13 -10.54 16.00
CA ILE A 53 -0.77 -9.61 14.91
C ILE A 53 -1.20 -10.20 13.57
N GLY A 54 -0.92 -11.49 13.34
CA GLY A 54 -1.35 -12.19 12.12
C GLY A 54 -2.87 -12.26 11.95
N ILE A 55 -3.63 -12.44 13.03
CA ILE A 55 -5.10 -12.41 13.00
C ILE A 55 -5.61 -11.02 12.63
N VAL A 56 -5.02 -9.98 13.21
CA VAL A 56 -5.37 -8.58 12.91
C VAL A 56 -5.10 -8.26 11.43
N ASP A 57 -3.93 -8.66 10.91
CA ASP A 57 -3.58 -8.49 9.49
C ASP A 57 -4.52 -9.28 8.58
N PHE A 58 -4.85 -10.53 8.94
CA PHE A 58 -5.80 -11.35 8.21
C PHE A 58 -7.15 -10.64 8.07
N ILE A 59 -7.69 -10.14 9.16
CA ILE A 59 -8.98 -9.44 9.18
C ILE A 59 -8.89 -8.12 8.40
N ALA A 60 -7.77 -7.40 8.53
CA ALA A 60 -7.52 -6.16 7.81
C ALA A 60 -7.58 -6.34 6.29
N PHE A 61 -6.79 -7.28 5.76
CA PHE A 61 -6.73 -7.54 4.32
C PHE A 61 -7.99 -8.22 3.80
N LEU A 62 -8.64 -9.08 4.59
CA LEU A 62 -9.94 -9.65 4.23
C LEU A 62 -11.01 -8.56 4.10
N ALA A 63 -11.06 -7.59 5.01
CA ALA A 63 -11.96 -6.46 4.93
C ALA A 63 -11.70 -5.62 3.67
N LEU A 64 -10.43 -5.39 3.30
CA LEU A 64 -10.05 -4.73 2.04
C LEU A 64 -10.51 -5.51 0.80
N ALA A 65 -10.34 -6.83 0.80
CA ALA A 65 -10.82 -7.68 -0.29
C ALA A 65 -12.34 -7.56 -0.46
N LEU A 66 -13.09 -7.56 0.63
CA LEU A 66 -14.55 -7.49 0.60
C LEU A 66 -15.09 -6.19 0.02
N VAL A 67 -14.40 -5.05 0.21
CA VAL A 67 -14.87 -3.74 -0.26
C VAL A 67 -14.41 -3.39 -1.69
N GLN A 68 -13.50 -4.18 -2.27
CA GLN A 68 -12.89 -3.86 -3.56
C GLN A 68 -13.91 -3.71 -4.71
N PHE A 69 -14.83 -4.65 -4.86
CA PHE A 69 -15.84 -4.59 -5.91
C PHE A 69 -17.05 -3.73 -5.56
N PRO A 70 -17.63 -3.80 -4.34
CA PRO A 70 -18.79 -2.97 -3.99
C PRO A 70 -18.50 -1.47 -4.05
N GLY A 71 -17.26 -1.07 -3.79
CA GLY A 71 -16.86 0.34 -3.76
C GLY A 71 -17.07 1.04 -5.10
N GLY A 72 -16.70 0.39 -6.21
CA GLY A 72 -16.94 0.93 -7.56
C GLY A 72 -18.43 1.08 -7.86
N TYR A 73 -19.20 0.03 -7.59
CA TYR A 73 -20.65 0.05 -7.82
C TYR A 73 -21.36 1.13 -6.98
N LEU A 74 -20.98 1.26 -5.71
CA LEU A 74 -21.55 2.26 -4.81
C LEU A 74 -21.27 3.69 -5.32
N ALA A 75 -20.05 3.92 -5.80
CA ALA A 75 -19.61 5.21 -6.32
C ALA A 75 -20.38 5.62 -7.58
N ASP A 76 -20.64 4.67 -8.48
CA ASP A 76 -21.34 4.93 -9.73
C ASP A 76 -22.83 5.23 -9.51
N LYS A 77 -23.41 4.79 -8.38
CA LYS A 77 -24.85 4.92 -8.11
C LYS A 77 -25.20 6.08 -7.16
N HIS A 78 -24.37 6.35 -6.17
CA HIS A 78 -24.66 7.36 -5.13
C HIS A 78 -23.83 8.65 -5.31
N GLY A 79 -23.06 8.73 -6.39
CA GLY A 79 -22.10 9.80 -6.59
C GLY A 79 -20.79 9.56 -5.84
N ARG A 80 -19.70 9.88 -6.52
CA ARG A 80 -18.34 9.62 -6.01
C ARG A 80 -18.00 10.48 -4.81
N ARG A 81 -18.37 11.78 -4.87
CA ARG A 81 -18.12 12.74 -3.78
C ARG A 81 -18.76 12.30 -2.46
N GLY A 82 -20.06 11.93 -2.50
CA GLY A 82 -20.79 11.51 -1.31
C GLY A 82 -20.14 10.32 -0.62
N VAL A 83 -19.81 9.28 -1.40
CA VAL A 83 -19.13 8.08 -0.91
C VAL A 83 -17.75 8.41 -0.32
N ILE A 84 -16.94 9.22 -1.01
CA ILE A 84 -15.60 9.60 -0.53
C ILE A 84 -15.70 10.34 0.81
N VAL A 85 -16.57 11.34 0.92
CA VAL A 85 -16.71 12.16 2.13
C VAL A 85 -17.18 11.30 3.30
N THR A 86 -18.30 10.58 3.13
CA THR A 86 -18.89 9.78 4.21
C THR A 86 -17.91 8.75 4.76
N PHE A 87 -17.27 7.99 3.89
CA PHE A 87 -16.36 6.94 4.33
C PHE A 87 -14.99 7.47 4.79
N THR A 88 -14.58 8.68 4.37
CA THR A 88 -13.40 9.34 4.99
C THR A 88 -13.69 9.68 6.45
N PHE A 89 -14.90 10.17 6.79
CA PHE A 89 -15.31 10.31 8.18
C PHE A 89 -15.33 8.97 8.90
N GLY A 90 -15.80 7.90 8.26
CA GLY A 90 -15.76 6.54 8.82
C GLY A 90 -14.34 6.10 9.22
N VAL A 91 -13.35 6.31 8.34
CA VAL A 91 -11.94 6.03 8.66
C VAL A 91 -11.44 6.95 9.78
N ALA A 92 -11.78 8.23 9.78
CA ALA A 92 -11.36 9.17 10.82
C ALA A 92 -11.88 8.72 12.20
N LEU A 93 -13.15 8.36 12.29
CA LEU A 93 -13.79 7.96 13.56
C LEU A 93 -13.30 6.59 14.03
N SER A 94 -12.99 5.65 13.13
CA SER A 94 -12.41 4.35 13.52
C SER A 94 -11.06 4.51 14.23
N ASN A 95 -10.30 5.57 13.95
CA ASN A 95 -9.03 5.85 14.63
C ASN A 95 -9.22 6.23 16.12
N LEU A 96 -10.40 6.70 16.53
CA LEU A 96 -10.71 6.88 17.96
C LEU A 96 -10.74 5.53 18.70
N ILE A 97 -11.21 4.46 18.05
CA ILE A 97 -11.22 3.13 18.68
C ILE A 97 -9.78 2.66 18.90
N PHE A 98 -8.87 2.90 17.94
CA PHE A 98 -7.43 2.63 18.14
C PHE A 98 -6.85 3.45 19.30
N ALA A 99 -7.19 4.76 19.39
CA ALA A 99 -6.68 5.66 20.42
C ALA A 99 -7.11 5.23 21.84
N PHE A 100 -8.34 4.76 21.99
CA PHE A 100 -8.92 4.41 23.29
C PHE A 100 -8.97 2.87 23.52
N ALA A 101 -8.28 2.08 22.70
CA ALA A 101 -8.26 0.64 22.84
C ALA A 101 -7.71 0.20 24.22
N PRO A 102 -8.48 -0.53 25.05
CA PRO A 102 -8.01 -1.07 26.33
C PRO A 102 -7.27 -2.41 26.13
N SER A 103 -7.50 -3.11 25.00
CA SER A 103 -6.94 -4.42 24.68
C SER A 103 -6.90 -4.64 23.17
N TRP A 104 -6.17 -5.65 22.71
CA TRP A 104 -6.00 -5.98 21.30
C TRP A 104 -7.32 -6.28 20.54
N GLN A 105 -8.37 -6.76 21.24
CA GLN A 105 -9.67 -7.04 20.61
C GLN A 105 -10.30 -5.75 20.03
N PHE A 106 -10.10 -4.63 20.70
CA PHE A 106 -10.55 -3.33 20.18
C PHE A 106 -9.78 -2.91 18.93
N ILE A 107 -8.50 -3.34 18.79
CA ILE A 107 -7.74 -3.14 17.56
C ILE A 107 -8.37 -3.91 16.40
N VAL A 108 -8.85 -5.15 16.64
CA VAL A 108 -9.58 -5.93 15.62
C VAL A 108 -10.83 -5.18 15.14
N VAL A 109 -11.63 -4.63 16.06
CA VAL A 109 -12.82 -3.83 15.69
C VAL A 109 -12.41 -2.58 14.91
N ALA A 110 -11.41 -1.86 15.40
CA ALA A 110 -10.94 -0.63 14.78
C ALA A 110 -10.41 -0.86 13.36
N VAL A 111 -9.57 -1.89 13.16
CA VAL A 111 -9.01 -2.21 11.85
C VAL A 111 -10.08 -2.69 10.87
N THR A 112 -11.08 -3.45 11.36
CA THR A 112 -12.20 -3.91 10.54
C THR A 112 -13.01 -2.71 10.04
N LEU A 113 -13.43 -1.81 10.93
CA LEU A 113 -14.21 -0.63 10.55
C LEU A 113 -13.41 0.32 9.66
N SER A 114 -12.13 0.53 9.96
CA SER A 114 -11.24 1.36 9.15
C SER A 114 -11.13 0.83 7.72
N ASN A 115 -10.82 -0.48 7.56
CA ASN A 115 -10.64 -1.08 6.24
C ASN A 115 -11.94 -1.24 5.46
N LEU A 116 -13.06 -1.55 6.10
CA LEU A 116 -14.38 -1.51 5.46
C LEU A 116 -14.73 -0.09 4.99
N SER A 117 -14.34 0.93 5.75
CA SER A 117 -14.55 2.33 5.34
C SER A 117 -13.70 2.72 4.13
N LEU A 118 -12.67 1.96 3.74
CA LEU A 118 -11.90 2.20 2.50
C LEU A 118 -12.66 1.84 1.21
N ILE A 119 -13.93 1.45 1.31
CA ILE A 119 -14.84 1.21 0.17
C ILE A 119 -14.89 2.38 -0.82
N TYR A 120 -14.49 3.59 -0.43
CA TYR A 120 -14.41 4.76 -1.30
C TYR A 120 -13.20 4.79 -2.25
N GLN A 121 -12.22 3.90 -2.09
CA GLN A 121 -10.98 3.89 -2.87
C GLN A 121 -11.20 3.91 -4.39
N PRO A 122 -12.09 3.07 -4.98
CA PRO A 122 -12.38 3.13 -6.41
C PRO A 122 -12.98 4.48 -6.85
N ALA A 123 -13.86 5.07 -6.02
CA ALA A 123 -14.43 6.39 -6.28
C ALA A 123 -13.35 7.48 -6.32
N LEU A 124 -12.38 7.39 -5.41
CA LEU A 124 -11.25 8.31 -5.31
C LEU A 124 -10.37 8.25 -6.57
N ALA A 125 -10.03 7.04 -7.03
CA ALA A 125 -9.27 6.83 -8.25
C ALA A 125 -10.00 7.35 -9.49
N ALA A 126 -11.33 7.21 -9.54
CA ALA A 126 -12.15 7.71 -10.63
C ALA A 126 -12.19 9.25 -10.66
N ILE A 127 -12.45 9.92 -9.51
CA ILE A 127 -12.40 11.41 -9.44
C ILE A 127 -11.01 11.93 -9.81
N GLN A 128 -9.94 11.27 -9.35
CA GLN A 128 -8.57 11.64 -9.73
C GLN A 128 -8.38 11.57 -11.25
N SER A 129 -8.78 10.45 -11.88
CA SER A 129 -8.66 10.26 -13.32
C SER A 129 -9.45 11.29 -14.12
N ASP A 130 -10.68 11.62 -13.70
CA ASP A 130 -11.54 12.59 -14.36
C ASP A 130 -11.07 14.05 -14.18
N SER A 131 -10.35 14.32 -13.10
CA SER A 131 -9.85 15.66 -12.77
C SER A 131 -8.54 16.02 -13.48
N ILE A 132 -7.93 15.06 -14.22
CA ILE A 132 -6.66 15.25 -14.91
C ILE A 132 -6.90 15.10 -16.42
N PRO A 133 -6.45 16.07 -17.24
CA PRO A 133 -6.50 15.94 -18.70
C PRO A 133 -5.81 14.64 -19.17
N PRO A 134 -6.35 13.94 -20.20
CA PRO A 134 -5.81 12.66 -20.66
C PRO A 134 -4.31 12.66 -20.93
N GLU A 135 -3.79 13.75 -21.49
CA GLU A 135 -2.38 13.94 -21.87
C GLU A 135 -1.47 14.10 -20.64
N LYS A 136 -2.03 14.49 -19.48
CA LYS A 136 -1.30 14.77 -18.23
C LYS A 136 -1.56 13.75 -17.12
N ARG A 137 -2.32 12.69 -17.39
CA ARG A 137 -2.68 11.67 -16.38
C ARG A 137 -1.46 11.04 -15.74
N GLY A 138 -0.45 10.65 -16.52
CA GLY A 138 0.77 10.07 -15.98
C GLY A 138 1.47 11.00 -14.98
N MET A 139 1.61 12.27 -15.33
CA MET A 139 2.22 13.27 -14.41
C MET A 139 1.36 13.50 -13.17
N GLY A 140 0.02 13.57 -13.30
CA GLY A 140 -0.89 13.77 -12.18
C GLY A 140 -0.89 12.62 -11.18
N PHE A 141 -0.89 11.36 -11.66
CA PHE A 141 -0.77 10.18 -10.80
C PHE A 141 0.58 10.13 -10.10
N SER A 142 1.68 10.34 -10.84
CA SER A 142 3.03 10.36 -10.27
C SER A 142 3.19 11.44 -9.20
N LEU A 143 2.64 12.64 -9.43
CA LEU A 143 2.68 13.71 -8.45
C LEU A 143 1.87 13.38 -7.19
N GLY A 144 0.71 12.73 -7.32
CA GLY A 144 -0.07 12.22 -6.19
C GLY A 144 0.71 11.23 -5.35
N MET A 145 1.37 10.25 -5.98
CA MET A 145 2.25 9.29 -5.30
C MET A 145 3.45 9.97 -4.62
N PHE A 146 4.08 10.93 -5.30
CA PHE A 146 5.20 11.66 -4.74
C PHE A 146 4.82 12.44 -3.48
N VAL A 147 3.72 13.22 -3.54
CA VAL A 147 3.21 13.97 -2.40
C VAL A 147 2.89 13.05 -1.22
N SER A 148 2.25 11.91 -1.49
CA SER A 148 1.92 10.91 -0.46
C SER A 148 3.17 10.35 0.24
N ASN A 149 4.19 9.98 -0.52
CA ASN A 149 5.42 9.39 0.01
C ASN A 149 6.28 10.43 0.76
N VAL A 150 6.44 11.62 0.21
CA VAL A 150 7.21 12.70 0.86
C VAL A 150 6.59 13.09 2.20
N ALA A 151 5.26 13.14 2.28
CA ALA A 151 4.57 13.43 3.51
C ALA A 151 4.91 12.45 4.64
N SER A 152 5.09 11.16 4.32
CA SER A 152 5.32 10.11 5.31
C SER A 152 6.78 10.00 5.81
N ILE A 153 7.77 10.68 5.20
CA ILE A 153 9.18 10.54 5.60
C ILE A 153 9.41 10.89 7.08
N LEU A 154 8.79 11.97 7.56
CA LEU A 154 9.00 12.47 8.92
C LEU A 154 8.13 11.75 9.96
N SER A 155 7.18 10.94 9.54
CA SER A 155 6.23 10.30 10.45
C SER A 155 6.89 9.36 11.46
N PRO A 156 7.91 8.53 11.12
CA PRO A 156 8.60 7.72 12.09
C PRO A 156 9.36 8.54 13.15
N ALA A 157 9.87 9.73 12.79
CA ALA A 157 10.51 10.62 13.78
C ALA A 157 9.49 11.15 14.80
N VAL A 158 8.29 11.52 14.34
CA VAL A 158 7.19 11.90 15.24
C VAL A 158 6.79 10.73 16.14
N ALA A 159 6.70 9.53 15.59
CA ALA A 159 6.41 8.32 16.37
C ALA A 159 7.47 8.06 17.45
N ALA A 160 8.76 8.17 17.09
CA ALA A 160 9.87 8.01 18.05
C ALA A 160 9.85 9.08 19.14
N PHE A 161 9.55 10.32 18.80
CA PHE A 161 9.41 11.40 19.77
C PHE A 161 8.26 11.12 20.76
N LEU A 162 7.10 10.71 20.28
CA LEU A 162 5.96 10.36 21.13
C LEU A 162 6.28 9.17 22.04
N PHE A 163 6.98 8.16 21.50
CA PHE A 163 7.42 7.01 22.28
C PHE A 163 8.39 7.43 23.38
N PHE A 164 9.37 8.28 23.05
CA PHE A 164 10.37 8.77 24.01
C PHE A 164 9.74 9.59 25.15
N CYS A 165 8.80 10.48 24.82
CA CYS A 165 8.17 11.37 25.80
C CYS A 165 7.13 10.66 26.68
N CYS A 166 6.37 9.72 26.13
CA CYS A 166 5.16 9.19 26.75
C CYS A 166 5.20 7.66 26.97
N GLY A 167 6.19 6.96 26.40
CA GLY A 167 6.20 5.51 26.33
C GLY A 167 5.31 4.96 25.22
N LEU A 168 5.33 3.62 25.02
CA LEU A 168 4.68 2.97 23.86
C LEU A 168 3.18 3.20 23.84
N ILE A 169 2.45 2.76 24.86
CA ILE A 169 0.97 2.76 24.82
C ILE A 169 0.40 4.18 24.81
N PRO A 170 0.79 5.09 25.74
CA PRO A 170 0.28 6.46 25.69
C PRO A 170 0.72 7.20 24.42
N GLY A 171 1.98 6.99 23.96
CA GLY A 171 2.48 7.58 22.72
C GLY A 171 1.67 7.16 21.50
N MET A 172 1.32 5.87 21.40
CA MET A 172 0.47 5.34 20.33
C MET A 172 -0.96 5.88 20.40
N ARG A 173 -1.52 6.02 21.60
CA ARG A 173 -2.84 6.66 21.77
C ARG A 173 -2.85 8.10 21.26
N ILE A 174 -1.82 8.88 21.61
CA ILE A 174 -1.65 10.25 21.11
C ILE A 174 -1.46 10.24 19.58
N ALA A 175 -0.66 9.32 19.03
CA ALA A 175 -0.49 9.17 17.59
C ALA A 175 -1.83 8.95 16.88
N TYR A 176 -2.69 8.07 17.38
CA TYR A 176 -4.02 7.83 16.81
C TYR A 176 -4.97 9.02 16.98
N LEU A 177 -4.87 9.81 18.05
CA LEU A 177 -5.62 11.07 18.19
C LEU A 177 -5.16 12.11 17.14
N ILE A 178 -3.84 12.19 16.88
CA ILE A 178 -3.29 13.03 15.80
C ILE A 178 -3.84 12.55 14.45
N VAL A 179 -3.80 11.24 14.18
CA VAL A 179 -4.40 10.65 12.97
C VAL A 179 -5.86 11.07 12.84
N THR A 180 -6.65 10.91 13.89
CA THR A 180 -8.07 11.29 13.90
C THR A 180 -8.25 12.76 13.50
N GLY A 181 -7.49 13.67 14.11
CA GLY A 181 -7.58 15.10 13.80
C GLY A 181 -7.25 15.43 12.35
N PHE A 182 -6.16 14.86 11.81
CA PHE A 182 -5.75 15.06 10.42
C PHE A 182 -6.73 14.42 9.42
N TYR A 183 -7.29 13.24 9.73
CA TYR A 183 -8.27 12.57 8.88
C TYR A 183 -9.61 13.30 8.90
N LEU A 184 -10.03 13.86 10.04
CA LEU A 184 -11.19 14.76 10.08
C LEU A 184 -10.95 16.02 9.25
N ALA A 185 -9.78 16.65 9.37
CA ALA A 185 -9.42 17.80 8.53
C ALA A 185 -9.46 17.43 7.03
N ALA A 186 -8.94 16.27 6.67
CA ALA A 186 -9.00 15.76 5.30
C ALA A 186 -10.45 15.48 4.85
N ALA A 187 -11.30 14.94 5.72
CA ALA A 187 -12.72 14.71 5.45
C ALA A 187 -13.46 16.03 5.19
N PHE A 188 -13.21 17.05 6.01
CA PHE A 188 -13.75 18.40 5.78
C PHE A 188 -13.24 19.04 4.49
N LEU A 189 -11.95 18.86 4.13
CA LEU A 189 -11.43 19.29 2.83
C LEU A 189 -12.14 18.59 1.67
N ARG A 190 -12.40 17.30 1.79
CA ARG A 190 -13.07 16.48 0.76
C ARG A 190 -14.53 16.87 0.54
N ILE A 191 -15.17 17.59 1.46
CA ILE A 191 -16.49 18.20 1.24
C ILE A 191 -16.46 19.19 0.06
N LYS A 192 -15.30 19.82 -0.21
CA LYS A 192 -15.11 20.73 -1.35
C LYS A 192 -14.92 20.03 -2.70
N LEU A 193 -14.89 18.71 -2.75
CA LEU A 193 -14.84 17.98 -4.02
C LEU A 193 -16.09 18.30 -4.85
N ILE A 194 -15.90 18.41 -6.16
CA ILE A 194 -16.97 18.60 -7.14
C ILE A 194 -17.29 17.23 -7.72
N GLU A 195 -18.57 16.89 -7.76
CA GLU A 195 -19.04 15.64 -8.36
C GLU A 195 -18.69 15.60 -9.86
N THR A 196 -18.20 14.45 -10.33
CA THR A 196 -17.79 14.26 -11.73
C THR A 196 -18.72 13.32 -12.48
N LEU A 197 -19.70 12.73 -11.79
CA LEU A 197 -20.65 11.79 -12.37
C LEU A 197 -22.08 12.32 -12.20
N GLU A 198 -22.90 12.24 -13.23
CA GLU A 198 -24.35 12.43 -13.10
C GLU A 198 -24.94 11.22 -12.38
N VAL A 199 -25.54 11.45 -11.22
CA VAL A 199 -26.11 10.41 -10.38
C VAL A 199 -27.38 9.87 -11.04
N THR A 200 -27.37 8.61 -11.42
CA THR A 200 -28.56 7.88 -11.88
C THR A 200 -29.12 7.07 -10.71
N ASP A 201 -30.44 7.04 -10.58
CA ASP A 201 -31.27 6.48 -9.49
C ASP A 201 -30.65 5.43 -8.58
N GLY A 202 -30.88 5.65 -7.27
CA GLY A 202 -30.26 4.90 -6.18
C GLY A 202 -30.62 3.43 -6.13
N SER A 203 -29.66 2.58 -6.42
CA SER A 203 -29.72 1.17 -6.05
C SER A 203 -29.11 0.95 -4.65
N SER A 204 -29.73 0.08 -3.87
CA SER A 204 -29.34 -0.23 -2.49
C SER A 204 -27.95 -0.88 -2.40
N LEU A 205 -27.24 -0.70 -1.28
CA LEU A 205 -26.06 -1.50 -0.89
C LEU A 205 -26.31 -3.01 -1.03
N LEU A 206 -27.56 -3.45 -0.80
CA LEU A 206 -27.98 -4.85 -0.98
C LEU A 206 -27.85 -5.31 -2.44
N ASP A 207 -28.08 -4.43 -3.41
CA ASP A 207 -27.90 -4.76 -4.83
C ASP A 207 -26.42 -4.91 -5.21
N ALA A 208 -25.54 -4.12 -4.60
CA ALA A 208 -24.09 -4.26 -4.74
C ALA A 208 -23.63 -5.63 -4.22
N ILE A 209 -24.12 -6.02 -3.03
CA ILE A 209 -23.81 -7.33 -2.40
C ILE A 209 -24.36 -8.48 -3.24
N ARG A 210 -25.58 -8.39 -3.77
CA ARG A 210 -26.17 -9.42 -4.65
C ARG A 210 -25.40 -9.60 -5.96
N LYS A 211 -24.85 -8.53 -6.52
CA LYS A 211 -24.05 -8.58 -7.75
C LYS A 211 -22.59 -8.96 -7.52
N TYR A 212 -22.14 -9.00 -6.26
CA TYR A 212 -20.75 -9.31 -5.90
C TYR A 212 -20.21 -10.61 -6.51
N PRO A 213 -20.91 -11.78 -6.40
CA PRO A 213 -20.43 -13.03 -6.99
C PRO A 213 -20.26 -12.94 -8.51
N THR A 214 -21.16 -12.21 -9.18
CA THR A 214 -21.10 -12.01 -10.62
C THR A 214 -19.91 -11.12 -11.00
N ALA A 215 -19.66 -10.06 -10.26
CA ALA A 215 -18.52 -9.17 -10.48
C ALA A 215 -17.18 -9.92 -10.30
N VAL A 216 -17.06 -10.73 -9.25
CA VAL A 216 -15.88 -11.58 -9.03
C VAL A 216 -15.69 -12.57 -10.18
N ARG A 217 -16.76 -13.25 -10.61
CA ARG A 217 -16.70 -14.20 -11.73
C ARG A 217 -16.28 -13.54 -13.05
N GLN A 218 -16.80 -12.35 -13.32
CA GLN A 218 -16.43 -11.57 -14.49
C GLN A 218 -14.98 -11.11 -14.41
N GLY A 219 -14.51 -10.65 -13.25
CA GLY A 219 -13.11 -10.31 -13.02
C GLY A 219 -12.19 -11.50 -13.28
N LEU A 220 -12.48 -12.66 -12.69
CA LEU A 220 -11.71 -13.88 -12.89
C LEU A 220 -11.68 -14.35 -14.34
N SER A 221 -12.73 -14.08 -15.12
CA SER A 221 -12.78 -14.46 -16.54
C SER A 221 -11.76 -13.72 -17.40
N VAL A 222 -11.29 -12.54 -16.98
CA VAL A 222 -10.29 -11.73 -17.72
C VAL A 222 -8.98 -12.50 -17.90
N TRP A 223 -8.60 -13.33 -16.92
CA TRP A 223 -7.36 -14.13 -16.99
C TRP A 223 -7.32 -15.14 -18.14
N LYS A 224 -8.48 -15.49 -18.71
CA LYS A 224 -8.56 -16.38 -19.88
C LYS A 224 -8.16 -15.69 -21.19
N THR A 225 -8.18 -14.37 -21.22
CA THR A 225 -7.92 -13.54 -22.41
C THR A 225 -6.56 -12.86 -22.38
N LEU A 226 -5.88 -12.87 -21.25
CA LEU A 226 -4.57 -12.23 -21.07
C LEU A 226 -3.42 -13.13 -21.56
N PRO A 227 -2.31 -12.53 -22.03
CA PRO A 227 -1.11 -13.26 -22.42
C PRO A 227 -0.53 -14.08 -21.27
N ARG A 228 0.15 -15.20 -21.59
CA ARG A 228 0.82 -16.05 -20.59
C ARG A 228 1.84 -15.27 -19.75
N SER A 229 2.59 -14.36 -20.36
CA SER A 229 3.56 -13.51 -19.64
C SER A 229 2.88 -12.67 -18.55
N MET A 230 1.65 -12.16 -18.80
CA MET A 230 0.89 -11.43 -17.77
C MET A 230 0.46 -12.33 -16.62
N PHE A 231 0.06 -13.56 -16.90
CA PHE A 231 -0.29 -14.54 -15.87
C PHE A 231 0.90 -14.85 -14.94
N PHE A 232 2.10 -15.09 -15.52
CA PHE A 232 3.30 -15.33 -14.73
C PHE A 232 3.76 -14.07 -13.97
N LEU A 233 3.62 -12.89 -14.56
CA LEU A 233 3.89 -11.63 -13.90
C LEU A 233 2.97 -11.45 -12.68
N PHE A 234 1.69 -11.78 -12.82
CA PHE A 234 0.75 -11.77 -11.71
C PHE A 234 1.11 -12.77 -10.61
N ILE A 235 1.52 -14.01 -10.96
CA ILE A 235 1.97 -15.00 -9.98
C ILE A 235 3.15 -14.47 -9.15
N THR A 236 4.14 -13.86 -9.80
CA THR A 236 5.29 -13.30 -9.07
C THR A 236 4.87 -12.16 -8.14
N ASN A 237 3.94 -11.29 -8.56
CA ASN A 237 3.40 -10.23 -7.71
C ASN A 237 2.55 -10.80 -6.54
N ALA A 238 1.77 -11.82 -6.81
CA ALA A 238 0.95 -12.52 -5.80
C ALA A 238 1.82 -13.17 -4.71
N LEU A 239 2.90 -13.84 -5.10
CA LEU A 239 3.89 -14.41 -4.17
C LEU A 239 4.61 -13.31 -3.39
N SER A 240 4.99 -12.21 -4.04
CA SER A 240 5.59 -11.04 -3.36
C SER A 240 4.65 -10.45 -2.32
N SER A 241 3.39 -10.26 -2.65
CA SER A 241 2.39 -9.71 -1.75
C SER A 241 2.12 -10.62 -0.55
N PHE A 242 2.04 -11.94 -0.78
CA PHE A 242 1.92 -12.93 0.29
C PHE A 242 3.08 -12.83 1.29
N ILE A 243 4.31 -12.82 0.77
CA ILE A 243 5.53 -12.73 1.60
C ILE A 243 5.63 -11.38 2.30
N PHE A 244 5.30 -10.29 1.61
CA PHE A 244 5.29 -8.97 2.22
C PHE A 244 4.39 -8.95 3.46
N ALA A 245 3.16 -9.45 3.36
CA ALA A 245 2.25 -9.53 4.49
C ALA A 245 2.73 -10.49 5.58
N MET A 246 3.39 -11.60 5.18
CA MET A 246 3.95 -12.57 6.12
C MET A 246 5.10 -12.01 6.97
N THR A 247 5.84 -11.00 6.46
CA THR A 247 7.07 -10.51 7.11
C THR A 247 6.95 -9.10 7.65
N PHE A 248 6.25 -8.19 6.98
CA PHE A 248 6.32 -6.76 7.24
C PHE A 248 5.91 -6.37 8.66
N SER A 249 4.83 -6.93 9.17
CA SER A 249 4.34 -6.65 10.53
C SER A 249 5.27 -7.18 11.64
N TYR A 250 6.14 -8.13 11.31
CA TYR A 250 7.07 -8.74 12.26
C TYR A 250 8.46 -8.10 12.25
N LEU A 251 8.74 -7.20 11.30
CA LEU A 251 10.04 -6.53 11.23
C LEU A 251 10.39 -5.79 12.53
N VAL A 252 9.47 -4.98 13.03
CA VAL A 252 9.70 -4.22 14.27
C VAL A 252 9.79 -5.12 15.49
N VAL A 253 9.03 -6.20 15.53
CA VAL A 253 9.05 -7.19 16.61
C VAL A 253 10.40 -7.91 16.63
N TYR A 254 10.86 -8.42 15.49
CA TYR A 254 12.14 -9.08 15.33
C TYR A 254 13.31 -8.13 15.63
N ALA A 255 13.26 -6.91 15.12
CA ALA A 255 14.29 -5.90 15.39
C ALA A 255 14.41 -5.60 16.88
N LYS A 256 13.30 -5.50 17.61
CA LYS A 256 13.30 -5.21 19.04
C LYS A 256 13.68 -6.42 19.90
N GLU A 257 13.07 -7.59 19.65
CA GLU A 257 13.19 -8.76 20.53
C GLU A 257 14.43 -9.60 20.24
N ILE A 258 14.87 -9.67 18.98
CA ILE A 258 15.97 -10.56 18.56
C ILE A 258 17.25 -9.76 18.27
N LEU A 259 17.13 -8.62 17.56
CA LEU A 259 18.31 -7.80 17.22
C LEU A 259 18.60 -6.70 18.25
N TYR A 260 17.73 -6.53 19.25
CA TYR A 260 17.86 -5.53 20.32
C TYR A 260 18.02 -4.09 19.80
N VAL A 261 17.40 -3.79 18.65
CA VAL A 261 17.36 -2.45 18.07
C VAL A 261 16.45 -1.57 18.94
N ASN A 262 16.97 -0.46 19.43
CA ASN A 262 16.15 0.49 20.18
C ASN A 262 15.15 1.20 19.27
N GLU A 263 14.13 1.78 19.87
CA GLU A 263 12.99 2.39 19.18
C GLU A 263 13.40 3.59 18.30
N PHE A 264 14.38 4.36 18.74
CA PHE A 264 14.88 5.49 17.98
C PHE A 264 15.60 5.03 16.69
N ASN A 265 16.50 4.05 16.81
CA ASN A 265 17.19 3.46 15.66
C ASN A 265 16.21 2.77 14.71
N TRP A 266 15.14 2.15 15.22
CA TRP A 266 14.08 1.59 14.40
C TRP A 266 13.39 2.69 13.57
N ALA A 267 13.02 3.80 14.17
CA ALA A 267 12.42 4.92 13.45
C ALA A 267 13.36 5.47 12.36
N LEU A 268 14.67 5.59 12.66
CA LEU A 268 15.65 6.00 11.66
C LEU A 268 15.76 5.00 10.50
N LEU A 269 15.70 3.69 10.76
CA LEU A 269 15.67 2.66 9.70
C LEU A 269 14.41 2.79 8.83
N MET A 270 13.24 3.07 9.42
CA MET A 270 12.00 3.30 8.67
C MET A 270 12.05 4.58 7.84
N MET A 271 12.64 5.65 8.39
CA MET A 271 12.89 6.87 7.62
C MET A 271 13.84 6.60 6.45
N TRP A 272 14.92 5.85 6.68
CA TRP A 272 15.87 5.47 5.65
C TRP A 272 15.24 4.62 4.56
N PHE A 273 14.41 3.65 4.93
CA PHE A 273 13.62 2.85 3.98
C PHE A 273 12.76 3.74 3.08
N THR A 274 11.96 4.62 3.68
CA THR A 274 11.10 5.54 2.93
C THR A 274 11.92 6.50 2.05
N ALA A 275 13.00 7.05 2.59
CA ALA A 275 13.92 7.92 1.84
C ALA A 275 14.55 7.19 0.65
N SER A 276 15.00 5.94 0.85
CA SER A 276 15.57 5.13 -0.23
C SER A 276 14.57 4.88 -1.36
N MET A 277 13.31 4.62 -1.04
CA MET A 277 12.25 4.47 -2.04
C MET A 277 12.07 5.75 -2.86
N ILE A 278 12.04 6.91 -2.22
CA ILE A 278 11.85 8.19 -2.92
C ILE A 278 13.07 8.53 -3.78
N LEU A 279 14.28 8.40 -3.23
CA LEU A 279 15.51 8.70 -3.95
C LEU A 279 15.73 7.79 -5.17
N LEU A 280 15.34 6.52 -5.04
CA LEU A 280 15.52 5.54 -6.10
C LEU A 280 14.34 5.46 -7.08
N ALA A 281 13.20 6.08 -6.80
CA ALA A 281 12.01 6.01 -7.67
C ALA A 281 12.29 6.50 -9.09
N LEU A 282 12.89 7.70 -9.25
CA LEU A 282 13.22 8.26 -10.56
C LEU A 282 14.34 7.47 -11.29
N PRO A 283 15.48 7.12 -10.64
CA PRO A 283 16.48 6.26 -11.24
C PRO A 283 15.93 4.90 -11.69
N SER A 284 15.07 4.26 -10.89
CA SER A 284 14.47 2.98 -11.23
C SER A 284 13.56 3.04 -12.46
N GLY A 285 12.73 4.08 -12.57
CA GLY A 285 11.91 4.33 -13.75
C GLY A 285 12.77 4.52 -15.01
N LYS A 286 13.76 5.41 -14.94
CA LYS A 286 14.68 5.65 -16.05
C LYS A 286 15.45 4.39 -16.46
N LEU A 287 15.92 3.61 -15.49
CA LEU A 287 16.62 2.37 -15.75
C LEU A 287 15.71 1.37 -16.48
N THR A 288 14.46 1.25 -16.06
CA THR A 288 13.44 0.39 -16.69
C THR A 288 13.19 0.78 -18.15
N ASP A 289 13.17 2.07 -18.45
CA ASP A 289 13.01 2.55 -19.83
C ASP A 289 14.25 2.31 -20.69
N MET A 290 15.47 2.39 -20.11
CA MET A 290 16.72 2.27 -20.84
C MET A 290 17.13 0.84 -21.19
N ILE A 291 16.98 -0.11 -20.24
CA ILE A 291 17.50 -1.48 -20.35
C ILE A 291 16.42 -2.54 -20.57
N GLY A 292 15.16 -2.12 -20.71
CA GLY A 292 13.99 -2.99 -20.79
C GLY A 292 13.38 -3.29 -19.42
N ARG A 293 12.21 -3.91 -19.40
CA ARG A 293 11.40 -4.10 -18.18
C ARG A 293 11.83 -5.34 -17.40
N LYS A 294 12.22 -6.39 -18.08
CA LYS A 294 12.56 -7.70 -17.50
C LYS A 294 13.81 -7.66 -16.61
N LYS A 295 14.88 -6.97 -17.07
CA LYS A 295 16.13 -6.90 -16.31
C LYS A 295 15.99 -6.21 -14.95
N PRO A 296 15.36 -5.03 -14.84
CA PRO A 296 15.10 -4.40 -13.53
C PRO A 296 14.24 -5.27 -12.62
N LEU A 297 13.26 -6.00 -13.18
CA LEU A 297 12.45 -6.94 -12.43
C LEU A 297 13.28 -8.11 -11.86
N LEU A 298 14.23 -8.64 -12.62
CA LEU A 298 15.18 -9.66 -12.12
C LEU A 298 16.08 -9.11 -11.01
N VAL A 299 16.62 -7.91 -11.18
CA VAL A 299 17.44 -7.25 -10.15
C VAL A 299 16.63 -7.03 -8.88
N SER A 300 15.36 -6.66 -9.00
CA SER A 300 14.48 -6.46 -7.83
C SER A 300 14.34 -7.75 -7.00
N TRP A 301 14.21 -8.93 -7.63
CA TRP A 301 14.14 -10.20 -6.93
C TRP A 301 15.44 -10.56 -6.20
N ILE A 302 16.60 -10.28 -6.81
CA ILE A 302 17.90 -10.49 -6.18
C ILE A 302 18.05 -9.62 -4.93
N LEU A 303 17.71 -8.33 -5.03
CA LEU A 303 17.77 -7.40 -3.91
C LEU A 303 16.78 -7.79 -2.82
N LEU A 304 15.55 -8.22 -3.20
CA LEU A 304 14.54 -8.69 -2.26
C LEU A 304 15.00 -9.96 -1.52
N GLY A 305 15.76 -10.84 -2.18
CA GLY A 305 16.35 -12.01 -1.54
C GLY A 305 17.50 -11.67 -0.60
N ALA A 306 18.34 -10.70 -0.96
CA ALA A 306 19.45 -10.28 -0.12
C ALA A 306 18.99 -9.56 1.18
N TYR A 307 17.90 -8.80 1.10
CA TYR A 307 17.36 -8.05 2.22
C TYR A 307 17.10 -8.88 3.49
N PRO A 308 16.30 -9.98 3.48
CA PRO A 308 16.00 -10.73 4.69
C PRO A 308 17.23 -11.43 5.28
N LEU A 309 18.21 -11.82 4.44
CA LEU A 309 19.47 -12.38 4.91
C LEU A 309 20.28 -11.35 5.72
N LEU A 310 20.43 -10.13 5.16
CA LEU A 310 21.11 -9.04 5.87
C LEU A 310 20.36 -8.63 7.13
N PHE A 311 19.03 -8.65 7.10
CA PHE A 311 18.20 -8.26 8.23
C PHE A 311 18.28 -9.26 9.38
N MET A 312 18.15 -10.58 9.09
CA MET A 312 18.16 -11.62 10.14
C MET A 312 19.48 -11.71 10.92
N TRP A 313 20.61 -11.47 10.23
CA TRP A 313 21.95 -11.55 10.84
C TRP A 313 22.59 -10.18 11.07
N GLY A 314 21.86 -9.11 10.87
CA GLY A 314 22.32 -7.74 11.04
C GLY A 314 22.47 -7.34 12.52
N THR A 315 23.54 -7.77 13.18
CA THR A 315 23.84 -7.35 14.57
C THR A 315 24.34 -5.92 14.69
N GLN A 316 24.73 -5.30 13.58
CA GLN A 316 25.26 -3.94 13.53
C GLN A 316 24.33 -3.04 12.69
N LEU A 317 24.15 -1.80 13.15
CA LEU A 317 23.29 -0.81 12.47
C LEU A 317 23.64 -0.59 10.99
N PRO A 318 24.92 -0.50 10.55
CA PRO A 318 25.25 -0.34 9.13
C PRO A 318 24.71 -1.47 8.24
N ILE A 319 24.69 -2.71 8.74
CA ILE A 319 24.15 -3.87 8.02
C ILE A 319 22.64 -3.72 7.86
N LEU A 320 21.94 -3.24 8.91
CA LEU A 320 20.49 -2.98 8.85
C LEU A 320 20.17 -1.83 7.89
N TYR A 321 20.98 -0.78 7.86
CA TYR A 321 20.81 0.29 6.85
C TYR A 321 21.00 -0.24 5.43
N ALA A 322 21.97 -1.12 5.19
CA ALA A 322 22.15 -1.77 3.88
C ALA A 322 20.95 -2.68 3.54
N ALA A 323 20.44 -3.44 4.51
CA ALA A 323 19.24 -4.28 4.33
C ALA A 323 18.04 -3.44 3.88
N PHE A 324 17.75 -2.34 4.58
CA PHE A 324 16.62 -1.46 4.24
C PHE A 324 16.83 -0.68 2.94
N LEU A 325 18.08 -0.37 2.56
CA LEU A 325 18.39 0.17 1.23
C LEU A 325 18.04 -0.85 0.14
N PHE A 326 18.43 -2.13 0.31
CA PHE A 326 18.09 -3.18 -0.65
C PHE A 326 16.59 -3.42 -0.72
N PHE A 327 15.88 -3.36 0.40
CA PHE A 327 14.43 -3.47 0.44
C PHE A 327 13.76 -2.32 -0.32
N GLY A 328 14.19 -1.06 -0.09
CA GLY A 328 13.67 0.10 -0.81
C GLY A 328 13.99 0.07 -2.31
N ALA A 329 15.24 -0.29 -2.68
CA ALA A 329 15.65 -0.44 -4.07
C ALA A 329 14.87 -1.55 -4.80
N SER A 330 14.68 -2.69 -4.14
CA SER A 330 13.86 -3.78 -4.66
C SER A 330 12.44 -3.31 -4.95
N ASN A 331 11.78 -2.66 -3.97
CA ASN A 331 10.41 -2.18 -4.13
C ASN A 331 10.27 -1.19 -5.31
N THR A 332 11.17 -0.22 -5.43
CA THR A 332 11.07 0.78 -6.51
C THR A 332 11.32 0.18 -7.88
N LEU A 333 12.30 -0.72 -8.01
CA LEU A 333 12.57 -1.43 -9.27
C LEU A 333 11.41 -2.35 -9.64
N PHE A 334 10.86 -3.07 -8.65
CA PHE A 334 9.71 -3.95 -8.87
C PHE A 334 8.50 -3.15 -9.35
N ILE A 335 8.12 -2.09 -8.64
CA ILE A 335 6.94 -1.27 -8.99
C ILE A 335 7.09 -0.68 -10.40
N ALA A 336 8.26 -0.09 -10.72
CA ALA A 336 8.51 0.51 -12.02
C ALA A 336 8.42 -0.53 -13.15
N ALA A 337 9.10 -1.68 -12.99
CA ALA A 337 9.14 -2.72 -14.00
C ALA A 337 7.78 -3.44 -14.15
N TYR A 338 7.11 -3.73 -13.03
CA TYR A 338 5.79 -4.37 -13.00
C TYR A 338 4.74 -3.52 -13.71
N GLN A 339 4.62 -2.24 -13.34
CA GLN A 339 3.62 -1.34 -13.93
C GLN A 339 3.86 -1.11 -15.42
N ALA A 340 5.13 -1.04 -15.84
CA ALA A 340 5.47 -0.91 -17.26
C ALA A 340 5.08 -2.18 -18.05
N LEU A 341 5.41 -3.39 -17.54
CA LEU A 341 5.03 -4.66 -18.16
C LEU A 341 3.51 -4.85 -18.18
N GLU A 342 2.82 -4.55 -17.09
CA GLU A 342 1.36 -4.61 -17.00
C GLU A 342 0.71 -3.71 -18.06
N ALA A 343 1.20 -2.47 -18.21
CA ALA A 343 0.72 -1.54 -19.21
C ALA A 343 0.97 -2.02 -20.65
N ASP A 344 2.09 -2.72 -20.89
CA ASP A 344 2.43 -3.26 -22.20
C ASP A 344 1.62 -4.54 -22.55
N LEU A 345 1.34 -5.38 -21.54
CA LEU A 345 0.71 -6.71 -21.72
C LEU A 345 -0.81 -6.69 -21.65
N VAL A 346 -1.42 -5.70 -20.95
CA VAL A 346 -2.87 -5.66 -20.74
C VAL A 346 -3.53 -4.66 -21.69
N PRO A 347 -4.47 -5.11 -22.57
CA PRO A 347 -5.26 -4.23 -23.42
C PRO A 347 -5.98 -3.14 -22.62
N ARG A 348 -6.06 -1.93 -23.16
CA ARG A 348 -6.64 -0.75 -22.47
C ARG A 348 -8.05 -1.01 -21.94
N GLU A 349 -8.87 -1.74 -22.69
CA GLU A 349 -10.27 -2.05 -22.37
C GLU A 349 -10.40 -3.01 -21.18
N LEU A 350 -9.37 -3.80 -20.90
CA LEU A 350 -9.37 -4.82 -19.83
C LEU A 350 -8.65 -4.36 -18.56
N ARG A 351 -7.84 -3.28 -18.60
CA ARG A 351 -7.00 -2.84 -17.48
C ARG A 351 -7.79 -2.64 -16.18
N GLY A 352 -8.93 -1.96 -16.22
CA GLY A 352 -9.73 -1.73 -15.02
C GLY A 352 -10.25 -3.02 -14.39
N LYS A 353 -10.65 -4.00 -15.21
CA LYS A 353 -11.13 -5.31 -14.74
C LYS A 353 -9.97 -6.16 -14.19
N GLU A 354 -8.84 -6.14 -14.88
CA GLU A 354 -7.62 -6.84 -14.47
C GLU A 354 -7.12 -6.31 -13.14
N VAL A 355 -6.88 -5.00 -13.01
CA VAL A 355 -6.43 -4.36 -11.77
C VAL A 355 -7.37 -4.66 -10.60
N GLY A 356 -8.69 -4.55 -10.78
CA GLY A 356 -9.65 -4.85 -9.74
C GLY A 356 -9.62 -6.32 -9.28
N CYS A 357 -9.49 -7.25 -10.23
CA CYS A 357 -9.39 -8.68 -9.93
C CYS A 357 -8.06 -9.03 -9.26
N SER A 358 -6.96 -8.50 -9.77
CA SER A 358 -5.61 -8.67 -9.20
C SER A 358 -5.54 -8.17 -7.78
N GLN A 359 -6.02 -6.98 -7.50
CA GLN A 359 -6.08 -6.40 -6.16
C GLN A 359 -6.90 -7.27 -5.19
N PHE A 360 -8.06 -7.77 -5.62
CA PHE A 360 -8.89 -8.66 -4.81
C PHE A 360 -8.14 -9.93 -4.41
N ILE A 361 -7.51 -10.62 -5.39
CA ILE A 361 -6.75 -11.85 -5.12
C ILE A 361 -5.55 -11.55 -4.22
N MET A 362 -4.84 -10.44 -4.47
CA MET A 362 -3.71 -10.02 -3.63
C MET A 362 -4.11 -9.79 -2.18
N TYR A 363 -5.21 -9.09 -1.92
CA TYR A 363 -5.67 -8.89 -0.54
C TYR A 363 -6.00 -10.22 0.16
N ILE A 364 -6.60 -11.18 -0.54
CA ILE A 364 -6.83 -12.52 0.02
C ILE A 364 -5.50 -13.21 0.35
N LEU A 365 -4.53 -13.16 -0.57
CA LEU A 365 -3.20 -13.76 -0.34
C LEU A 365 -2.44 -13.05 0.78
N MET A 366 -2.54 -11.72 0.87
CA MET A 366 -1.97 -10.95 1.97
C MET A 366 -2.64 -11.30 3.31
N ALA A 367 -3.95 -11.53 3.34
CA ALA A 367 -4.63 -11.99 4.54
C ALA A 367 -4.05 -13.33 5.01
N ILE A 368 -3.96 -14.31 4.11
CA ILE A 368 -3.39 -15.62 4.43
C ILE A 368 -1.90 -15.49 4.82
N GLY A 369 -1.14 -14.63 4.11
CA GLY A 369 0.26 -14.34 4.41
C GLY A 369 0.48 -13.79 5.81
N GLY A 370 -0.30 -12.79 6.23
CA GLY A 370 -0.26 -12.22 7.57
C GLY A 370 -0.53 -13.25 8.67
N LEU A 371 -1.57 -14.08 8.47
CA LEU A 371 -1.90 -15.15 9.40
C LEU A 371 -0.79 -16.21 9.48
N ALA A 372 -0.26 -16.63 8.31
CA ALA A 372 0.85 -17.59 8.25
C ALA A 372 2.12 -17.01 8.92
N GLY A 373 2.40 -15.73 8.72
CA GLY A 373 3.51 -15.03 9.38
C GLY A 373 3.42 -15.11 10.88
N GLY A 374 2.24 -14.81 11.46
CA GLY A 374 2.01 -14.91 12.89
C GLY A 374 2.15 -16.32 13.43
N PHE A 375 1.62 -17.29 12.73
CA PHE A 375 1.75 -18.68 13.09
C PHE A 375 3.22 -19.15 13.09
N PHE A 376 3.93 -18.90 12.02
CA PHE A 376 5.33 -19.30 11.90
C PHE A 376 6.21 -18.57 12.92
N TYR A 377 6.02 -17.27 13.10
CA TYR A 377 6.81 -16.46 14.03
C TYR A 377 6.65 -16.95 15.47
N GLN A 378 5.41 -17.23 15.90
CA GLN A 378 5.13 -17.59 17.30
C GLN A 378 5.39 -19.07 17.61
N TYR A 379 4.98 -19.99 16.71
CA TYR A 379 4.92 -21.42 17.04
C TYR A 379 6.06 -22.25 16.42
N VAL A 380 6.79 -21.71 15.44
CA VAL A 380 7.88 -22.43 14.79
C VAL A 380 9.21 -21.75 15.03
N SER A 381 9.42 -20.56 14.49
CA SER A 381 10.64 -19.76 14.70
C SER A 381 10.41 -18.31 14.23
N PRO A 382 10.91 -17.31 15.00
CA PRO A 382 10.89 -15.92 14.57
C PRO A 382 11.63 -15.65 13.25
N MET A 383 12.60 -16.50 12.89
CA MET A 383 13.36 -16.39 11.63
C MET A 383 12.61 -16.96 10.42
N LEU A 384 11.67 -17.91 10.63
CA LEU A 384 11.06 -18.67 9.54
C LEU A 384 10.34 -17.80 8.50
N PRO A 385 9.53 -16.77 8.86
CA PRO A 385 8.94 -15.89 7.87
C PRO A 385 9.96 -15.24 6.93
N PHE A 386 11.13 -14.83 7.47
CA PHE A 386 12.18 -14.18 6.69
C PHE A 386 12.95 -15.17 5.82
N ILE A 387 13.18 -16.40 6.31
CA ILE A 387 13.77 -17.49 5.50
C ILE A 387 12.85 -17.84 4.33
N LEU A 388 11.55 -17.97 4.56
CA LEU A 388 10.57 -18.21 3.50
C LEU A 388 10.52 -17.05 2.50
N SER A 389 10.67 -15.82 2.99
CA SER A 389 10.78 -14.64 2.13
C SER A 389 11.98 -14.75 1.16
N PHE A 390 13.14 -15.14 1.67
CA PHE A 390 14.30 -15.41 0.81
C PHE A 390 14.03 -16.56 -0.19
N LEU A 391 13.54 -17.69 0.29
CA LEU A 391 13.33 -18.89 -0.55
C LEU A 391 12.37 -18.63 -1.72
N VAL A 392 11.32 -17.82 -1.53
CA VAL A 392 10.35 -17.54 -2.60
C VAL A 392 10.92 -16.58 -3.66
N THR A 393 11.96 -15.81 -3.37
CA THR A 393 12.61 -15.00 -4.42
C THR A 393 13.26 -15.88 -5.50
N ILE A 394 13.64 -17.12 -5.18
CA ILE A 394 14.25 -18.05 -6.11
C ILE A 394 13.27 -18.44 -7.24
N PRO A 395 12.08 -19.02 -6.96
CA PRO A 395 11.11 -19.30 -8.02
C PRO A 395 10.60 -18.02 -8.71
N CYS A 396 10.46 -16.89 -8.02
CA CYS A 396 10.09 -15.62 -8.65
C CYS A 396 11.15 -15.16 -9.66
N THR A 397 12.44 -15.28 -9.33
CA THR A 397 13.54 -14.99 -10.25
C THR A 397 13.51 -15.94 -11.46
N PHE A 398 13.32 -17.25 -11.22
CA PHE A 398 13.24 -18.24 -12.28
C PHE A 398 12.04 -18.01 -13.21
N ILE A 399 10.84 -17.76 -12.66
CA ILE A 399 9.63 -17.43 -13.42
C ILE A 399 9.87 -16.18 -14.27
N THR A 400 10.42 -15.13 -13.67
CA THR A 400 10.72 -13.88 -14.38
C THR A 400 11.73 -14.11 -15.50
N TRP A 401 12.78 -14.87 -15.24
CA TRP A 401 13.82 -15.14 -16.23
C TRP A 401 13.33 -15.98 -17.40
N ARG A 402 12.53 -17.04 -17.15
CA ARG A 402 12.19 -18.07 -18.15
C ARG A 402 10.82 -17.88 -18.80
N LEU A 403 9.85 -17.33 -18.07
CA LEU A 403 8.43 -17.37 -18.46
C LEU A 403 7.82 -15.99 -18.72
N ILE A 404 8.52 -14.90 -18.41
CA ILE A 404 8.11 -13.55 -18.75
C ILE A 404 8.96 -13.06 -19.91
N ASP A 405 8.31 -12.71 -21.02
CA ASP A 405 8.98 -12.11 -22.17
C ASP A 405 9.08 -10.61 -22.00
N ASP A 406 10.20 -10.02 -22.45
CA ASP A 406 10.30 -8.57 -22.57
C ASP A 406 9.32 -8.10 -23.66
N SER A 407 8.57 -7.05 -23.42
CA SER A 407 7.63 -6.56 -24.43
C SER A 407 8.40 -6.16 -25.70
N GLU A 408 8.06 -6.77 -26.83
CA GLU A 408 8.67 -6.46 -28.14
C GLU A 408 8.31 -5.06 -28.67
N THR A 409 7.55 -4.27 -27.93
CA THR A 409 7.12 -2.92 -28.28
C THR A 409 8.23 -1.88 -28.15
N ARG A 410 9.42 -2.17 -28.69
CA ARG A 410 10.39 -1.15 -29.11
C ARG A 410 10.20 -0.76 -30.60
N GLN A 411 9.00 -0.90 -31.14
CA GLN A 411 8.69 -0.44 -32.48
C GLN A 411 7.66 0.69 -32.40
N ALA A 412 8.14 1.89 -32.37
CA ALA A 412 7.73 3.09 -33.10
C ALA A 412 8.28 4.35 -32.39
#